data_dd93edda17c5d912abc028aca81378bf
#
_entry.id   dd93edda17c5d912abc028aca81378bf
#
_cell.length_a   1.000
_cell.length_b   1.000
_cell.length_c   1.000
_cell.angle_alpha   90.00
_cell.angle_beta   90.00
_cell.angle_gamma   90.00
#
_symmetry.space_group_name_H-M   'P 1'
#
loop_
_entity.id
_entity.type
_entity.pdbx_description
1 polymer ?
#
loop_
_entity_poly.entity_id
_entity_poly.type
_entity_poly.pdbx_seq_one_letter_code
_entity_poly.pdbx_strand_id
1 'polypeptide(L)'
;NIEKNQELMDFLGIYKVVSEKTKLTGVKLFEGLLLGGEVVYETPKEKEEKERQDLQLEIPWYQVGSGTKTYMVGLLDHSKQKTQVENEDLPTILWRNGIKGGSVFCIVGDYMKDSTALGLLNGMITEASEYYIYPVVNAQNLSMINFPAFADENDEEMMKLYSQSVTGMTRDIMWPSLISIVEKGKLKMTCFMQPQADYEDGIEPDTKDMIFYLKQMKEQEAEVGLSLEYKNAGSLREKLDQDADFFQKSDSSYKYGAAFAEERDLDTITGLMNTELLKNVSTLACEYTEKEPVVSYCTDSVTLQSVTSDGMNYSYSDDIRMRSIQSSLAYTNVMLNMHDIFWPQQETDRWQIMQKHF
;
A
#
# COMPACT_ATOMS: atom_id res chain seq x y z
N ASN A 1 27.94 14.12 19.87
CA ASN A 1 28.40 12.72 19.79
C ASN A 1 27.91 12.01 21.05
N ILE A 2 27.02 11.03 20.91
CA ILE A 2 26.40 10.26 22.03
C ILE A 2 27.50 9.63 22.90
N GLU A 3 28.52 9.04 22.29
CA GLU A 3 29.64 8.35 22.98
C GLU A 3 30.35 9.20 24.04
N LYS A 4 30.33 10.53 23.90
CA LYS A 4 30.94 11.47 24.84
C LYS A 4 30.05 11.86 26.02
N ASN A 5 28.83 11.37 26.06
CA ASN A 5 27.85 11.69 27.10
C ASN A 5 27.32 10.41 27.76
N GLN A 6 27.99 9.98 28.83
CA GLN A 6 27.64 8.75 29.54
C GLN A 6 26.20 8.82 30.13
N GLU A 7 25.79 9.96 30.68
CA GLU A 7 24.43 10.11 31.23
C GLU A 7 23.35 9.91 30.16
N LEU A 8 23.61 10.40 28.94
CA LEU A 8 22.69 10.20 27.80
C LEU A 8 22.71 8.74 27.35
N MET A 9 23.88 8.11 27.30
CA MET A 9 23.98 6.67 26.95
C MET A 9 23.18 5.83 27.94
N ASP A 10 23.37 6.07 29.24
CA ASP A 10 22.65 5.35 30.31
C ASP A 10 21.13 5.59 30.22
N PHE A 11 20.70 6.83 29.96
CA PHE A 11 19.29 7.19 29.76
C PHE A 11 18.68 6.47 28.57
N LEU A 12 19.41 6.38 27.46
CA LEU A 12 18.98 5.68 26.25
C LEU A 12 19.17 4.14 26.33
N GLY A 13 19.84 3.63 27.35
CA GLY A 13 20.17 2.22 27.48
C GLY A 13 21.26 1.73 26.54
N ILE A 14 22.09 2.63 26.01
CA ILE A 14 23.19 2.29 25.10
C ILE A 14 24.39 1.87 25.95
N TYR A 15 24.82 0.63 25.78
CA TYR A 15 26.02 0.11 26.42
C TYR A 15 27.30 0.52 25.69
N LYS A 16 27.28 0.47 24.34
CA LYS A 16 28.46 0.75 23.50
C LYS A 16 28.05 1.31 22.14
N VAL A 17 28.80 2.27 21.66
CA VAL A 17 28.78 2.70 20.27
C VAL A 17 29.87 1.92 19.52
N VAL A 18 29.47 1.03 18.61
CA VAL A 18 30.42 0.20 17.85
C VAL A 18 30.89 0.96 16.62
N SER A 19 29.99 1.68 15.95
CA SER A 19 30.27 2.48 14.76
C SER A 19 29.23 3.61 14.63
N GLU A 20 29.65 4.74 14.09
CA GLU A 20 28.76 5.86 13.74
C GLU A 20 27.95 5.57 12.45
N LYS A 21 28.49 4.69 11.58
CA LYS A 21 27.87 4.30 10.31
C LYS A 21 28.18 2.84 10.02
N THR A 22 27.12 2.06 9.88
CA THR A 22 27.18 0.62 9.57
C THR A 22 26.24 0.31 8.44
N LYS A 23 26.74 -0.37 7.41
CA LYS A 23 25.93 -0.84 6.29
C LYS A 23 25.30 -2.17 6.66
N LEU A 24 23.98 -2.21 6.57
CA LEU A 24 23.14 -3.39 6.79
C LEU A 24 22.92 -4.17 5.50
N THR A 25 22.57 -5.44 5.62
CA THR A 25 22.04 -6.28 4.52
C THR A 25 20.52 -6.36 4.55
N GLY A 26 19.92 -6.03 5.68
CA GLY A 26 18.49 -6.07 5.88
C GLY A 26 18.11 -5.63 7.28
N VAL A 27 16.83 -5.87 7.62
CA VAL A 27 16.22 -5.51 8.90
C VAL A 27 15.38 -6.66 9.40
N LYS A 28 15.44 -6.92 10.70
CA LYS A 28 14.59 -7.88 11.39
C LYS A 28 13.70 -7.16 12.38
N LEU A 29 12.39 -7.31 12.25
CA LEU A 29 11.38 -6.90 13.21
C LEU A 29 10.97 -8.12 14.04
N PHE A 30 11.09 -8.02 15.38
CA PHE A 30 10.65 -9.06 16.29
C PHE A 30 9.14 -8.96 16.54
N GLU A 31 8.54 -10.05 17.03
CA GLU A 31 7.14 -10.07 17.41
C GLU A 31 6.82 -9.15 18.59
N GLY A 32 5.57 -8.74 18.72
CA GLY A 32 5.01 -8.10 19.92
C GLY A 32 4.86 -6.58 19.86
N LEU A 33 5.36 -5.89 18.82
CA LEU A 33 5.14 -4.44 18.66
C LEU A 33 4.12 -4.13 17.56
N LEU A 34 4.27 -4.76 16.38
CA LEU A 34 3.33 -4.64 15.27
C LEU A 34 2.61 -5.97 15.02
N LEU A 35 1.43 -5.90 14.42
CA LEU A 35 0.70 -7.09 13.95
C LEU A 35 1.48 -7.81 12.84
N GLY A 36 1.20 -9.10 12.67
CA GLY A 36 1.82 -9.94 11.63
C GLY A 36 3.05 -10.73 12.09
N GLY A 37 3.44 -10.60 13.38
CA GLY A 37 4.53 -11.37 13.96
C GLY A 37 5.93 -10.96 13.51
N GLU A 38 6.90 -11.84 13.72
CA GLU A 38 8.29 -11.64 13.32
C GLU A 38 8.43 -11.61 11.80
N VAL A 39 9.27 -10.71 11.27
CA VAL A 39 9.58 -10.60 9.84
C VAL A 39 11.03 -10.20 9.61
N VAL A 40 11.60 -10.72 8.52
CA VAL A 40 12.94 -10.40 8.05
C VAL A 40 12.85 -9.79 6.66
N TYR A 41 13.36 -8.57 6.55
CA TYR A 41 13.47 -7.82 5.29
C TYR A 41 14.93 -7.87 4.83
N GLU A 42 15.28 -8.89 4.08
CA GLU A 42 16.61 -9.07 3.52
C GLU A 42 16.50 -9.65 2.11
N THR A 43 17.14 -9.00 1.15
CA THR A 43 17.17 -9.52 -0.22
C THR A 43 18.26 -10.59 -0.34
N PRO A 44 17.93 -11.81 -0.80
CA PRO A 44 18.91 -12.85 -1.06
C PRO A 44 19.98 -12.38 -2.05
N LYS A 45 21.25 -12.71 -1.78
CA LYS A 45 22.40 -12.31 -2.60
C LYS A 45 22.34 -12.77 -4.05
N GLU A 46 21.58 -13.84 -4.33
CA GLU A 46 21.40 -14.44 -5.65
C GLU A 46 20.38 -13.72 -6.51
N LYS A 47 19.58 -12.85 -5.92
CA LYS A 47 18.60 -12.02 -6.61
C LYS A 47 19.04 -10.57 -6.51
N GLU A 48 19.63 -10.03 -7.57
CA GLU A 48 19.84 -8.58 -7.75
C GLU A 48 18.51 -7.83 -7.98
N GLU A 49 17.46 -8.16 -7.25
CA GLU A 49 16.21 -7.40 -7.26
C GLU A 49 16.45 -6.10 -6.49
N LYS A 50 17.00 -5.10 -7.17
CA LYS A 50 17.24 -3.75 -6.64
C LYS A 50 15.98 -3.05 -6.15
N GLU A 51 14.81 -3.53 -6.55
CA GLU A 51 13.53 -2.89 -6.38
C GLU A 51 12.88 -3.12 -5.00
N ARG A 52 13.39 -4.05 -4.19
CA ARG A 52 12.84 -4.38 -2.88
C ARG A 52 13.60 -3.79 -1.68
N GLN A 53 14.78 -3.22 -1.91
CA GLN A 53 15.64 -2.66 -0.85
C GLN A 53 15.44 -1.16 -0.71
N ASP A 54 14.26 -0.74 -0.35
CA ASP A 54 13.90 0.65 -0.12
C ASP A 54 14.03 1.11 1.34
N LEU A 55 14.49 0.24 2.23
CA LEU A 55 14.77 0.58 3.62
C LEU A 55 16.11 1.31 3.78
N GLN A 56 16.20 2.16 4.81
CA GLN A 56 17.47 2.77 5.20
C GLN A 56 18.44 1.72 5.73
N LEU A 57 19.45 1.37 4.94
CA LEU A 57 20.45 0.35 5.28
C LEU A 57 21.79 0.91 5.76
N GLU A 58 21.88 2.18 6.11
CA GLU A 58 23.07 2.78 6.73
C GLU A 58 22.65 3.49 8.03
N ILE A 59 23.02 2.90 9.17
CA ILE A 59 22.64 3.38 10.50
C ILE A 59 23.86 3.32 11.44
N PRO A 60 23.85 4.06 12.57
CA PRO A 60 24.81 3.83 13.64
C PRO A 60 24.58 2.45 14.29
N TRP A 61 25.68 1.82 14.72
CA TRP A 61 25.62 0.56 15.46
C TRP A 61 25.73 0.82 16.94
N TYR A 62 24.59 0.72 17.62
CA TYR A 62 24.49 0.73 19.07
C TYR A 62 24.28 -0.68 19.60
N GLN A 63 25.06 -1.08 20.60
CA GLN A 63 24.78 -2.22 21.46
C GLN A 63 24.06 -1.71 22.72
N VAL A 64 22.96 -2.36 23.07
CA VAL A 64 22.11 -1.97 24.19
C VAL A 64 22.34 -2.87 25.41
N GLY A 65 22.13 -2.32 26.62
CA GLY A 65 22.37 -3.02 27.86
C GLY A 65 21.29 -4.03 28.22
N SER A 66 21.55 -4.87 29.21
CA SER A 66 20.67 -5.97 29.67
C SER A 66 19.32 -5.53 30.24
N GLY A 67 19.13 -4.22 30.49
CA GLY A 67 17.84 -3.65 30.94
C GLY A 67 16.91 -3.22 29.81
N THR A 68 17.31 -3.43 28.57
CA THR A 68 16.54 -3.02 27.37
C THR A 68 15.75 -4.18 26.78
N LYS A 69 14.65 -3.83 26.10
CA LYS A 69 13.89 -4.75 25.24
C LYS A 69 14.02 -4.25 23.78
N THR A 70 14.55 -5.09 22.92
CA THR A 70 14.75 -4.77 21.49
C THR A 70 13.57 -5.28 20.67
N TYR A 71 13.08 -4.45 19.75
CA TYR A 71 11.96 -4.76 18.83
C TYR A 71 12.42 -4.85 17.37
N MET A 72 13.53 -4.19 17.02
CA MET A 72 14.01 -4.17 15.65
C MET A 72 15.53 -4.08 15.60
N VAL A 73 16.16 -4.87 14.74
CA VAL A 73 17.62 -4.89 14.54
C VAL A 73 17.98 -4.85 13.06
N GLY A 74 19.16 -4.32 12.79
CA GLY A 74 19.79 -4.41 11.47
C GLY A 74 20.56 -5.72 11.30
N LEU A 75 20.51 -6.30 10.10
CA LEU A 75 21.25 -7.50 9.74
C LEU A 75 22.60 -7.13 9.11
N LEU A 76 23.59 -7.97 9.34
CA LEU A 76 24.96 -7.77 8.88
C LEU A 76 25.40 -8.85 7.89
N ASP A 77 26.28 -8.52 6.96
CA ASP A 77 26.85 -9.50 6.05
C ASP A 77 27.78 -10.47 6.78
N HIS A 78 27.28 -11.64 7.12
CA HIS A 78 28.02 -12.71 7.81
C HIS A 78 29.22 -13.24 7.00
N SER A 79 29.24 -13.07 5.67
CA SER A 79 30.39 -13.53 4.85
C SER A 79 31.69 -12.75 5.12
N LYS A 80 31.57 -11.57 5.72
CA LYS A 80 32.71 -10.68 6.06
C LYS A 80 33.12 -10.75 7.54
N GLN A 81 32.35 -11.47 8.35
CA GLN A 81 32.62 -11.58 9.78
C GLN A 81 33.31 -12.90 10.11
N LYS A 82 34.36 -12.82 10.92
CA LYS A 82 35.12 -14.00 11.38
C LYS A 82 34.36 -14.79 12.47
N THR A 83 33.36 -14.20 13.09
CA THR A 83 32.54 -14.77 14.16
C THR A 83 31.07 -14.48 13.89
N GLN A 84 30.20 -15.44 14.17
CA GLN A 84 28.76 -15.24 14.12
C GLN A 84 28.37 -14.22 15.22
N VAL A 85 27.67 -13.16 14.84
CA VAL A 85 27.14 -12.16 15.78
C VAL A 85 25.80 -12.67 16.29
N GLU A 86 25.67 -12.75 17.60
CA GLU A 86 24.39 -13.10 18.23
C GLU A 86 23.36 -11.98 18.00
N ASN A 87 22.08 -12.32 18.01
CA ASN A 87 21.01 -11.33 17.77
C ASN A 87 21.07 -10.15 18.74
N GLU A 88 21.54 -10.36 19.97
CA GLU A 88 21.69 -9.33 21.00
C GLU A 88 22.79 -8.30 20.69
N ASP A 89 23.75 -8.70 19.88
CA ASP A 89 24.88 -7.86 19.48
C ASP A 89 24.67 -7.15 18.13
N LEU A 90 23.56 -7.41 17.41
CA LEU A 90 23.25 -6.75 16.13
C LEU A 90 22.97 -5.25 16.31
N PRO A 91 23.17 -4.43 15.26
CA PRO A 91 22.81 -3.01 15.30
C PRO A 91 21.35 -2.82 15.68
N THR A 92 21.08 -2.23 16.84
CA THR A 92 19.72 -2.03 17.32
C THR A 92 19.06 -0.84 16.63
N ILE A 93 17.87 -1.04 16.08
CA ILE A 93 17.09 -0.01 15.38
C ILE A 93 16.00 0.55 16.26
N LEU A 94 15.22 -0.32 16.93
CA LEU A 94 14.14 0.08 17.83
C LEU A 94 14.22 -0.71 19.15
N TRP A 95 14.29 0.02 20.25
CA TRP A 95 14.37 -0.58 21.58
C TRP A 95 13.71 0.29 22.67
N ARG A 96 13.41 -0.32 23.80
CA ARG A 96 12.93 0.33 25.01
C ARG A 96 13.95 0.16 26.13
N ASN A 97 14.33 1.25 26.79
CA ASN A 97 15.09 1.22 28.03
C ASN A 97 14.18 1.50 29.23
N GLY A 98 14.27 0.66 30.27
CA GLY A 98 13.61 0.90 31.56
C GLY A 98 14.38 1.93 32.37
N ILE A 99 13.71 2.98 32.81
CA ILE A 99 14.27 4.01 33.70
C ILE A 99 13.46 4.10 34.99
N LYS A 100 14.02 4.75 36.01
CA LYS A 100 13.26 4.95 37.28
C LYS A 100 11.99 5.77 37.00
N GLY A 101 10.84 5.09 37.16
CA GLY A 101 9.52 5.71 36.96
C GLY A 101 8.94 5.68 35.57
N GLY A 102 9.57 4.98 34.60
CA GLY A 102 9.06 4.88 33.24
C GLY A 102 9.93 4.11 32.28
N SER A 103 9.75 4.42 31.01
CA SER A 103 10.51 3.85 29.90
C SER A 103 10.86 4.90 28.85
N VAL A 104 11.99 4.70 28.21
CA VAL A 104 12.42 5.49 27.03
C VAL A 104 12.41 4.58 25.82
N PHE A 105 11.70 4.96 24.78
CA PHE A 105 11.79 4.29 23.48
C PHE A 105 12.76 5.04 22.58
N CYS A 106 13.61 4.30 21.92
CA CYS A 106 14.61 4.80 21.02
C CYS A 106 14.45 4.17 19.66
N ILE A 107 14.52 4.98 18.61
CA ILE A 107 14.48 4.53 17.24
C ILE A 107 15.59 5.20 16.43
N VAL A 108 16.22 4.43 15.56
CA VAL A 108 17.26 4.87 14.64
C VAL A 108 16.73 4.73 13.22
N GLY A 109 17.03 5.72 12.37
CA GLY A 109 16.53 5.73 11.00
C GLY A 109 15.29 6.59 10.82
N ASP A 110 14.66 6.48 9.65
CA ASP A 110 13.58 7.35 9.21
C ASP A 110 12.17 6.75 9.31
N TYR A 111 12.01 5.70 10.10
CA TYR A 111 10.72 4.99 10.30
C TYR A 111 9.61 5.83 10.93
N MET A 112 9.93 7.05 11.39
CA MET A 112 8.97 7.96 12.02
C MET A 112 8.55 9.12 11.12
N LYS A 113 8.98 9.14 9.84
CA LYS A 113 8.75 10.27 8.93
C LYS A 113 7.38 10.22 8.24
N ASP A 114 6.75 9.05 8.19
CA ASP A 114 5.49 8.81 7.49
C ASP A 114 4.48 8.03 8.36
N SER A 115 3.45 7.47 7.74
CA SER A 115 2.40 6.70 8.44
C SER A 115 2.93 5.42 9.14
N THR A 116 4.15 5.00 8.86
CA THR A 116 4.83 3.94 9.64
C THR A 116 4.94 4.31 11.12
N ALA A 117 5.05 5.60 11.43
CA ALA A 117 5.06 6.09 12.80
C ALA A 117 3.80 5.72 13.60
N LEU A 118 2.63 5.60 12.99
CA LEU A 118 1.36 5.40 13.68
C LEU A 118 1.35 4.14 14.54
N GLY A 119 1.66 2.99 13.96
CA GLY A 119 1.66 1.73 14.70
C GLY A 119 2.85 1.60 15.65
N LEU A 120 4.01 2.14 15.27
CA LEU A 120 5.19 2.16 16.16
C LEU A 120 4.87 2.96 17.41
N LEU A 121 4.33 4.18 17.30
CA LEU A 121 3.91 4.99 18.45
C LEU A 121 2.82 4.32 19.25
N ASN A 122 1.80 3.76 18.59
CA ASN A 122 0.71 3.04 19.25
C ASN A 122 1.25 1.85 20.05
N GLY A 123 2.15 1.06 19.45
CA GLY A 123 2.83 -0.05 20.12
C GLY A 123 3.66 0.39 21.32
N MET A 124 4.43 1.49 21.18
CA MET A 124 5.20 2.07 22.27
C MET A 124 4.32 2.52 23.46
N ILE A 125 3.19 3.19 23.16
CA ILE A 125 2.24 3.64 24.19
C ILE A 125 1.59 2.43 24.87
N THR A 126 1.20 1.42 24.10
CA THR A 126 0.62 0.18 24.62
C THR A 126 1.59 -0.56 25.55
N GLU A 127 2.87 -0.66 25.15
CA GLU A 127 3.93 -1.26 25.97
C GLU A 127 4.26 -0.47 27.25
N ALA A 128 4.05 0.85 27.22
CA ALA A 128 4.31 1.73 28.37
C ALA A 128 3.13 1.86 29.32
N SER A 129 1.93 1.43 28.92
CA SER A 129 0.68 1.64 29.66
C SER A 129 0.08 0.31 30.09
N GLU A 130 -0.46 0.25 31.31
CA GLU A 130 -1.19 -0.92 31.79
C GLU A 130 -2.52 -1.09 31.05
N TYR A 131 -3.17 0.02 30.71
CA TYR A 131 -4.41 0.05 29.95
C TYR A 131 -4.32 1.15 28.89
N TYR A 132 -4.68 0.79 27.64
CA TYR A 132 -4.72 1.74 26.55
C TYR A 132 -5.91 1.47 25.63
N ILE A 133 -6.71 2.49 25.34
CA ILE A 133 -7.87 2.43 24.44
C ILE A 133 -7.65 3.45 23.34
N TYR A 134 -7.80 3.02 22.10
CA TYR A 134 -7.68 3.88 20.92
C TYR A 134 -8.75 3.53 19.88
N PRO A 135 -9.17 4.49 19.07
CA PRO A 135 -10.13 4.24 18.01
C PRO A 135 -9.49 3.46 16.86
N VAL A 136 -10.28 2.61 16.18
CA VAL A 136 -9.89 1.89 15.00
C VAL A 136 -10.90 2.12 13.88
N VAL A 137 -10.45 2.06 12.63
CA VAL A 137 -11.30 2.11 11.43
C VAL A 137 -11.95 0.74 11.20
N ASN A 138 -11.19 -0.32 11.43
CA ASN A 138 -11.60 -1.72 11.26
C ASN A 138 -12.13 -2.02 9.85
N ALA A 139 -11.36 -1.67 8.84
CA ALA A 139 -11.68 -1.90 7.44
C ALA A 139 -10.50 -2.53 6.70
N GLN A 140 -10.78 -3.54 5.89
CA GLN A 140 -9.83 -4.16 4.97
C GLN A 140 -10.45 -4.17 3.59
N ASN A 141 -9.75 -3.67 2.60
CA ASN A 141 -10.23 -3.59 1.23
C ASN A 141 -9.14 -3.99 0.23
N LEU A 142 -9.58 -4.53 -0.90
CA LEU A 142 -8.80 -4.71 -2.11
C LEU A 142 -9.40 -3.77 -3.17
N SER A 143 -8.62 -2.77 -3.57
CA SER A 143 -9.02 -1.80 -4.58
C SER A 143 -8.47 -2.19 -5.94
N MET A 144 -9.35 -2.62 -6.83
CA MET A 144 -9.01 -2.89 -8.23
C MET A 144 -9.28 -1.64 -9.05
N ILE A 145 -8.22 -0.97 -9.47
CA ILE A 145 -8.30 0.30 -10.17
C ILE A 145 -8.33 0.03 -11.69
N ASN A 146 -9.13 0.83 -12.42
CA ASN A 146 -9.26 0.74 -13.87
C ASN A 146 -9.75 -0.63 -14.35
N PHE A 147 -10.73 -1.19 -13.64
CA PHE A 147 -11.24 -2.53 -13.86
C PHE A 147 -12.77 -2.63 -13.69
N PRO A 148 -13.48 -3.28 -14.59
CA PRO A 148 -13.00 -3.87 -15.84
C PRO A 148 -12.75 -2.81 -16.91
N ALA A 149 -11.93 -3.13 -17.92
CA ALA A 149 -11.76 -2.32 -19.11
C ALA A 149 -12.85 -2.68 -20.14
N PHE A 150 -13.36 -1.66 -20.85
CA PHE A 150 -14.40 -1.82 -21.88
C PHE A 150 -13.93 -1.39 -23.28
N ALA A 151 -12.70 -0.87 -23.39
CA ALA A 151 -12.07 -0.48 -24.65
C ALA A 151 -10.85 -1.37 -24.94
N ASP A 152 -10.68 -1.79 -26.19
CA ASP A 152 -9.53 -2.58 -26.64
C ASP A 152 -8.35 -1.66 -27.04
N GLU A 153 -7.91 -0.86 -26.07
CA GLU A 153 -6.75 0.00 -26.20
C GLU A 153 -5.45 -0.82 -26.14
N ASN A 154 -4.34 -0.30 -26.70
CA ASN A 154 -3.03 -0.97 -26.73
C ASN A 154 -3.05 -2.41 -27.30
N ASP A 155 -3.92 -2.65 -28.28
CA ASP A 155 -4.21 -4.01 -28.80
C ASP A 155 -2.96 -4.72 -29.37
N GLU A 156 -2.07 -3.99 -30.05
CA GLU A 156 -0.85 -4.57 -30.62
C GLU A 156 0.06 -5.21 -29.56
N GLU A 157 0.30 -4.52 -28.45
CA GLU A 157 1.14 -5.03 -27.37
C GLU A 157 0.43 -6.16 -26.61
N MET A 158 -0.87 -6.02 -26.37
CA MET A 158 -1.67 -7.04 -25.70
C MET A 158 -1.75 -8.34 -26.51
N MET A 159 -1.95 -8.25 -27.83
CA MET A 159 -1.91 -9.42 -28.73
C MET A 159 -0.55 -10.08 -28.76
N LYS A 160 0.54 -9.30 -28.71
CA LYS A 160 1.90 -9.83 -28.64
C LYS A 160 2.22 -10.55 -27.33
N LEU A 161 1.79 -9.99 -26.19
CA LEU A 161 2.09 -10.54 -24.85
C LEU A 161 1.16 -11.66 -24.43
N TYR A 162 -0.12 -11.56 -24.76
CA TYR A 162 -1.17 -12.44 -24.23
C TYR A 162 -1.97 -13.13 -25.32
N SER A 163 -1.78 -12.81 -26.59
CA SER A 163 -2.60 -13.29 -27.74
C SER A 163 -4.10 -12.97 -27.54
N GLN A 164 -4.40 -11.88 -26.88
CA GLN A 164 -5.75 -11.40 -26.52
C GLN A 164 -5.79 -9.87 -26.54
N SER A 165 -6.97 -9.31 -26.78
CA SER A 165 -7.24 -7.88 -26.55
C SER A 165 -7.34 -7.56 -25.06
N VAL A 166 -7.38 -6.27 -24.69
CA VAL A 166 -7.56 -5.83 -23.30
C VAL A 166 -8.83 -6.40 -22.69
N THR A 167 -9.96 -6.28 -23.42
CA THR A 167 -11.25 -6.80 -22.94
C THR A 167 -11.26 -8.32 -22.84
N GLY A 168 -10.65 -9.03 -23.79
CA GLY A 168 -10.48 -10.48 -23.76
C GLY A 168 -9.61 -10.94 -22.59
N MET A 169 -8.45 -10.29 -22.39
CA MET A 169 -7.55 -10.56 -21.26
C MET A 169 -8.27 -10.34 -19.92
N THR A 170 -8.99 -9.24 -19.78
CA THR A 170 -9.77 -8.91 -18.59
C THR A 170 -10.79 -9.99 -18.28
N ARG A 171 -11.61 -10.38 -19.27
CA ARG A 171 -12.72 -11.32 -19.07
C ARG A 171 -12.28 -12.77 -18.89
N ASP A 172 -11.34 -13.24 -19.72
CA ASP A 172 -11.06 -14.66 -19.84
C ASP A 172 -9.90 -15.14 -18.97
N ILE A 173 -9.00 -14.23 -18.55
CA ILE A 173 -7.81 -14.55 -17.76
C ILE A 173 -7.81 -13.88 -16.39
N MET A 174 -7.94 -12.55 -16.35
CA MET A 174 -7.77 -11.80 -15.10
C MET A 174 -8.94 -12.00 -14.15
N TRP A 175 -10.18 -11.83 -14.63
CA TRP A 175 -11.36 -11.92 -13.78
C TRP A 175 -11.49 -13.28 -13.07
N PRO A 176 -11.37 -14.45 -13.74
CA PRO A 176 -11.39 -15.74 -13.06
C PRO A 176 -10.28 -15.93 -12.04
N SER A 177 -9.09 -15.40 -12.31
CA SER A 177 -7.95 -15.48 -11.41
C SER A 177 -8.18 -14.64 -10.15
N LEU A 178 -8.66 -13.41 -10.31
CA LEU A 178 -8.98 -12.49 -9.22
C LEU A 178 -10.08 -13.05 -8.31
N ILE A 179 -11.18 -13.55 -8.90
CA ILE A 179 -12.25 -14.23 -8.14
C ILE A 179 -11.68 -15.37 -7.30
N SER A 180 -10.83 -16.22 -7.88
CA SER A 180 -10.24 -17.33 -7.14
C SER A 180 -9.40 -16.87 -5.94
N ILE A 181 -8.68 -15.75 -6.06
CA ILE A 181 -7.87 -15.18 -4.98
C ILE A 181 -8.79 -14.59 -3.91
N VAL A 182 -9.76 -13.77 -4.31
CA VAL A 182 -10.72 -13.12 -3.41
C VAL A 182 -11.49 -14.15 -2.57
N GLU A 183 -11.99 -15.23 -3.21
CA GLU A 183 -12.71 -16.31 -2.53
C GLU A 183 -11.82 -17.07 -1.54
N LYS A 184 -10.59 -17.44 -1.95
CA LYS A 184 -9.63 -18.14 -1.08
C LYS A 184 -9.21 -17.29 0.11
N GLY A 185 -8.96 -16.00 -0.13
CA GLY A 185 -8.56 -15.04 0.89
C GLY A 185 -9.72 -14.53 1.74
N LYS A 186 -10.98 -14.80 1.35
CA LYS A 186 -12.18 -14.19 1.95
C LYS A 186 -12.09 -12.66 1.99
N LEU A 187 -11.51 -12.08 0.94
CA LEU A 187 -11.29 -10.65 0.84
C LEU A 187 -12.58 -9.94 0.41
N LYS A 188 -12.71 -8.68 0.79
CA LYS A 188 -13.69 -7.76 0.22
C LYS A 188 -12.98 -6.87 -0.78
N MET A 189 -13.63 -6.58 -1.91
CA MET A 189 -13.04 -5.78 -2.97
C MET A 189 -13.97 -4.65 -3.43
N THR A 190 -13.34 -3.58 -3.89
CA THR A 190 -13.99 -2.49 -4.64
C THR A 190 -13.37 -2.43 -6.02
N CYS A 191 -14.17 -2.49 -7.06
CA CYS A 191 -13.73 -2.36 -8.45
C CYS A 191 -14.03 -0.96 -8.95
N PHE A 192 -12.99 -0.17 -9.21
CA PHE A 192 -13.12 1.18 -9.75
C PHE A 192 -13.09 1.13 -11.27
N MET A 193 -14.27 1.21 -11.87
CA MET A 193 -14.46 1.10 -13.30
C MET A 193 -13.90 2.30 -14.05
N GLN A 194 -13.31 2.01 -15.20
CA GLN A 194 -12.90 3.00 -16.19
C GLN A 194 -13.38 2.52 -17.57
N PRO A 195 -14.29 3.24 -18.24
CA PRO A 195 -14.76 2.84 -19.57
C PRO A 195 -13.63 2.76 -20.61
N GLN A 196 -12.73 3.73 -20.60
CA GLN A 196 -11.53 3.81 -21.46
C GLN A 196 -10.44 4.61 -20.75
N ALA A 197 -9.17 4.41 -21.11
CA ALA A 197 -8.04 5.13 -20.54
C ALA A 197 -7.72 6.41 -21.31
N ASP A 198 -7.77 6.36 -22.64
CA ASP A 198 -7.48 7.48 -23.55
C ASP A 198 -8.75 7.92 -24.29
N TYR A 199 -9.19 9.15 -24.03
CA TYR A 199 -10.45 9.69 -24.54
C TYR A 199 -10.33 10.33 -25.93
N GLU A 200 -9.13 10.34 -26.55
CA GLU A 200 -8.86 10.91 -27.87
C GLU A 200 -8.27 9.90 -28.87
N ASP A 201 -8.04 8.65 -28.48
CA ASP A 201 -7.46 7.62 -29.36
C ASP A 201 -8.43 7.11 -30.45
N GLY A 202 -9.71 7.45 -30.34
CA GLY A 202 -10.76 7.04 -31.26
C GLY A 202 -11.24 5.60 -31.11
N ILE A 203 -10.88 4.92 -30.02
CA ILE A 203 -11.37 3.59 -29.65
C ILE A 203 -12.58 3.74 -28.75
N GLU A 204 -13.73 3.27 -29.20
CA GLU A 204 -14.97 3.36 -28.44
C GLU A 204 -15.12 2.16 -27.49
N PRO A 205 -15.48 2.38 -26.20
CA PRO A 205 -15.72 1.30 -25.25
C PRO A 205 -16.99 0.50 -25.61
N ASP A 206 -16.93 -0.84 -25.49
CA ASP A 206 -18.06 -1.73 -25.73
C ASP A 206 -18.94 -1.89 -24.48
N THR A 207 -20.22 -1.60 -24.62
CA THR A 207 -21.21 -1.67 -23.52
C THR A 207 -21.72 -3.07 -23.21
N LYS A 208 -21.43 -4.07 -24.07
CA LYS A 208 -22.01 -5.42 -23.96
C LYS A 208 -21.68 -6.13 -22.66
N ASP A 209 -20.46 -5.97 -22.17
CA ASP A 209 -20.00 -6.66 -20.98
C ASP A 209 -20.35 -5.95 -19.66
N MET A 210 -20.94 -4.74 -19.72
CA MET A 210 -21.26 -3.96 -18.52
C MET A 210 -22.19 -4.72 -17.56
N ILE A 211 -23.29 -5.24 -18.07
CA ILE A 211 -24.28 -6.00 -17.27
C ILE A 211 -23.67 -7.31 -16.74
N PHE A 212 -22.82 -7.95 -17.54
CA PHE A 212 -22.09 -9.14 -17.09
C PHE A 212 -21.23 -8.83 -15.87
N TYR A 213 -20.38 -7.80 -15.92
CA TYR A 213 -19.50 -7.44 -14.80
C TYR A 213 -20.27 -6.97 -13.57
N LEU A 214 -21.31 -6.15 -13.73
CA LEU A 214 -22.15 -5.73 -12.60
C LEU A 214 -22.79 -6.93 -11.89
N LYS A 215 -23.24 -7.94 -12.65
CA LYS A 215 -23.79 -9.17 -12.08
C LYS A 215 -22.73 -9.97 -11.35
N GLN A 216 -21.56 -10.16 -11.95
CA GLN A 216 -20.43 -10.89 -11.35
C GLN A 216 -19.96 -10.21 -10.05
N MET A 217 -19.77 -8.89 -10.07
CA MET A 217 -19.37 -8.14 -8.88
C MET A 217 -20.40 -8.23 -7.76
N LYS A 218 -21.68 -8.20 -8.11
CA LYS A 218 -22.77 -8.42 -7.14
C LYS A 218 -22.74 -9.82 -6.53
N GLU A 219 -22.46 -10.87 -7.32
CA GLU A 219 -22.32 -12.24 -6.84
C GLU A 219 -21.14 -12.39 -5.87
N GLN A 220 -20.08 -11.61 -6.06
CA GLN A 220 -18.90 -11.57 -5.17
C GLN A 220 -19.06 -10.58 -3.99
N GLU A 221 -20.21 -9.94 -3.84
CA GLU A 221 -20.44 -8.88 -2.87
C GLU A 221 -19.40 -7.73 -2.99
N ALA A 222 -18.85 -7.52 -4.19
CA ALA A 222 -17.92 -6.46 -4.46
C ALA A 222 -18.65 -5.13 -4.63
N GLU A 223 -18.04 -4.06 -4.12
CA GLU A 223 -18.48 -2.71 -4.41
C GLU A 223 -18.01 -2.28 -5.80
N VAL A 224 -18.82 -1.47 -6.48
CA VAL A 224 -18.46 -0.86 -7.76
C VAL A 224 -18.28 0.63 -7.56
N GLY A 225 -17.08 1.12 -7.83
CA GLY A 225 -16.71 2.53 -7.83
C GLY A 225 -16.38 3.04 -9.23
N LEU A 226 -15.96 4.29 -9.31
CA LEU A 226 -15.48 4.94 -10.52
C LEU A 226 -14.02 5.29 -10.40
N SER A 227 -13.20 4.99 -11.40
CA SER A 227 -11.89 5.59 -11.55
C SER A 227 -12.03 6.99 -12.14
N LEU A 228 -11.33 7.94 -11.52
CA LEU A 228 -11.24 9.32 -12.02
C LEU A 228 -9.97 9.53 -12.86
N GLU A 229 -9.19 8.48 -13.08
CA GLU A 229 -8.01 8.53 -13.95
C GLU A 229 -8.41 8.66 -15.42
N TYR A 230 -7.60 9.39 -16.18
CA TYR A 230 -7.79 9.54 -17.62
C TYR A 230 -6.55 10.08 -18.33
N LYS A 231 -6.48 9.80 -19.63
CA LYS A 231 -5.55 10.42 -20.58
C LYS A 231 -6.37 11.21 -21.59
N ASN A 232 -5.84 12.36 -22.03
CA ASN A 232 -6.32 13.13 -23.17
C ASN A 232 -7.83 13.48 -23.17
N ALA A 233 -8.47 13.62 -22.01
CA ALA A 233 -9.88 14.04 -21.92
C ALA A 233 -10.07 15.57 -21.78
N GLY A 234 -8.98 16.36 -21.88
CA GLY A 234 -9.04 17.81 -21.65
C GLY A 234 -9.28 18.21 -20.19
N SER A 235 -10.25 17.63 -19.51
CA SER A 235 -10.56 17.86 -18.08
C SER A 235 -11.28 16.67 -17.46
N LEU A 236 -11.22 16.58 -16.11
CA LEU A 236 -12.00 15.58 -15.36
C LEU A 236 -13.52 15.70 -15.63
N ARG A 237 -14.03 16.91 -15.84
CA ARG A 237 -15.45 17.10 -16.19
C ARG A 237 -15.79 16.47 -17.54
N GLU A 238 -14.99 16.70 -18.56
CA GLU A 238 -15.20 16.12 -19.89
C GLU A 238 -15.11 14.60 -19.87
N LYS A 239 -14.17 14.06 -19.09
CA LYS A 239 -14.10 12.62 -18.81
C LYS A 239 -15.38 12.09 -18.18
N LEU A 240 -15.89 12.73 -17.12
CA LEU A 240 -17.11 12.30 -16.46
C LEU A 240 -18.35 12.41 -17.35
N ASP A 241 -18.42 13.40 -18.23
CA ASP A 241 -19.52 13.54 -19.19
C ASP A 241 -19.49 12.40 -20.22
N GLN A 242 -18.31 12.00 -20.73
CA GLN A 242 -18.16 10.86 -21.64
C GLN A 242 -18.48 9.52 -20.94
N ASP A 243 -18.03 9.35 -19.70
CA ASP A 243 -18.37 8.16 -18.89
C ASP A 243 -19.89 8.06 -18.65
N ALA A 244 -20.55 9.20 -18.37
CA ALA A 244 -22.00 9.22 -18.18
C ALA A 244 -22.73 8.77 -19.45
N ASP A 245 -22.28 9.19 -20.62
CA ASP A 245 -22.80 8.74 -21.90
C ASP A 245 -22.63 7.23 -22.12
N PHE A 246 -21.45 6.69 -21.77
CA PHE A 246 -21.19 5.25 -21.82
C PHE A 246 -22.14 4.47 -20.90
N PHE A 247 -22.25 4.87 -19.63
CA PHE A 247 -23.13 4.18 -18.68
C PHE A 247 -24.61 4.31 -19.07
N GLN A 248 -25.03 5.41 -19.64
CA GLN A 248 -26.38 5.59 -20.18
C GLN A 248 -26.63 4.65 -21.36
N LYS A 249 -25.71 4.55 -22.31
CA LYS A 249 -25.78 3.62 -23.45
C LYS A 249 -25.80 2.14 -22.99
N SER A 250 -25.22 1.84 -21.84
CA SER A 250 -25.21 0.50 -21.24
C SER A 250 -26.51 0.15 -20.49
N ASP A 251 -27.54 1.01 -20.52
CA ASP A 251 -28.76 0.90 -19.71
C ASP A 251 -28.49 0.70 -18.20
N SER A 252 -27.34 1.18 -17.72
CA SER A 252 -26.96 1.06 -16.33
C SER A 252 -27.60 2.16 -15.49
N SER A 253 -28.35 1.77 -14.48
CA SER A 253 -28.88 2.66 -13.44
C SER A 253 -28.07 2.57 -12.13
N TYR A 254 -26.89 1.96 -12.17
CA TYR A 254 -26.05 1.79 -11.00
C TYR A 254 -25.59 3.15 -10.44
N LYS A 255 -25.57 3.27 -9.11
CA LYS A 255 -25.13 4.47 -8.41
C LYS A 255 -23.85 4.16 -7.67
N TYR A 256 -22.80 4.87 -8.01
CA TYR A 256 -21.47 4.66 -7.48
C TYR A 256 -21.34 5.28 -6.09
N GLY A 257 -20.96 4.46 -5.09
CA GLY A 257 -20.74 4.90 -3.71
C GLY A 257 -19.29 5.30 -3.45
N ALA A 258 -18.36 4.84 -4.31
CA ALA A 258 -16.93 5.08 -4.19
C ALA A 258 -16.35 5.64 -5.49
N ALA A 259 -15.27 6.42 -5.38
CA ALA A 259 -14.44 6.83 -6.50
C ALA A 259 -12.94 6.68 -6.14
N PHE A 260 -12.08 6.55 -7.15
CA PHE A 260 -10.64 6.51 -6.99
C PHE A 260 -10.00 7.66 -7.79
N ALA A 261 -9.03 8.32 -7.19
CA ALA A 261 -8.19 9.32 -7.85
C ALA A 261 -6.72 9.07 -7.49
N GLU A 262 -5.86 8.98 -8.49
CA GLU A 262 -4.41 8.90 -8.29
C GLU A 262 -3.92 10.16 -7.61
N GLU A 263 -4.19 11.32 -8.20
CA GLU A 263 -3.84 12.61 -7.64
C GLU A 263 -4.92 13.14 -6.70
N ARG A 264 -4.49 13.79 -5.62
CA ARG A 264 -5.39 14.42 -4.63
C ARG A 264 -5.73 15.87 -4.98
N ASP A 265 -6.18 16.12 -6.22
CA ASP A 265 -6.77 17.41 -6.57
C ASP A 265 -8.19 17.51 -5.97
N LEU A 266 -8.24 17.64 -4.65
CA LEU A 266 -9.49 17.64 -3.89
C LEU A 266 -10.38 18.83 -4.25
N ASP A 267 -9.82 19.96 -4.65
CA ASP A 267 -10.60 21.13 -5.04
C ASP A 267 -11.38 20.86 -6.33
N THR A 268 -10.74 20.31 -7.34
CA THR A 268 -11.41 19.91 -8.58
C THR A 268 -12.44 18.81 -8.34
N ILE A 269 -12.07 17.76 -7.59
CA ILE A 269 -12.96 16.63 -7.32
C ILE A 269 -14.19 17.08 -6.53
N THR A 270 -14.03 17.86 -5.48
CA THR A 270 -15.16 18.37 -4.67
C THR A 270 -16.08 19.28 -5.47
N GLY A 271 -15.52 20.08 -6.38
CA GLY A 271 -16.29 20.90 -7.32
C GLY A 271 -17.19 20.09 -8.26
N LEU A 272 -16.88 18.82 -8.47
CA LEU A 272 -17.61 17.89 -9.34
C LEU A 272 -18.53 16.90 -8.61
N MET A 273 -18.55 16.89 -7.27
CA MET A 273 -19.38 15.96 -6.47
C MET A 273 -20.89 16.05 -6.73
N ASN A 274 -21.37 17.14 -7.33
CA ASN A 274 -22.78 17.29 -7.71
C ASN A 274 -23.12 16.76 -9.12
N THR A 275 -22.12 16.22 -9.85
CA THR A 275 -22.36 15.59 -11.16
C THR A 275 -23.13 14.29 -11.03
N GLU A 276 -23.74 13.82 -12.13
CA GLU A 276 -24.59 12.64 -12.13
C GLU A 276 -23.86 11.40 -11.56
N LEU A 277 -22.62 11.20 -11.92
CA LEU A 277 -21.83 10.04 -11.51
C LEU A 277 -21.31 10.14 -10.09
N LEU A 278 -20.99 11.33 -9.59
CA LEU A 278 -20.33 11.51 -8.28
C LEU A 278 -21.27 11.86 -7.13
N LYS A 279 -22.52 12.26 -7.40
CA LYS A 279 -23.45 12.75 -6.37
C LYS A 279 -23.79 11.75 -5.25
N ASN A 280 -23.54 10.45 -5.46
CA ASN A 280 -23.77 9.42 -4.44
C ASN A 280 -22.45 8.90 -3.83
N VAL A 281 -21.29 9.42 -4.26
CA VAL A 281 -20.00 9.00 -3.73
C VAL A 281 -19.86 9.49 -2.29
N SER A 282 -19.58 8.56 -1.40
CA SER A 282 -19.31 8.79 0.03
C SER A 282 -17.89 8.41 0.44
N THR A 283 -17.16 7.74 -0.45
CA THR A 283 -15.77 7.34 -0.24
C THR A 283 -14.93 7.70 -1.45
N LEU A 284 -13.87 8.47 -1.23
CA LEU A 284 -12.83 8.75 -2.20
C LEU A 284 -11.56 7.98 -1.79
N ALA A 285 -11.17 7.00 -2.58
CA ALA A 285 -9.89 6.33 -2.45
C ALA A 285 -8.82 7.08 -3.24
N CYS A 286 -7.62 7.22 -2.67
CA CYS A 286 -6.49 7.89 -3.30
C CYS A 286 -5.21 7.12 -3.08
N GLU A 287 -4.20 7.38 -3.91
CA GLU A 287 -2.86 6.88 -3.66
C GLU A 287 -2.29 7.41 -2.32
N TYR A 288 -1.37 6.62 -1.76
CA TYR A 288 -0.68 7.00 -0.53
C TYR A 288 0.27 8.17 -0.76
N THR A 289 0.27 9.11 0.17
CA THR A 289 1.28 10.15 0.25
C THR A 289 1.82 10.26 1.66
N GLU A 290 3.12 10.52 1.82
CA GLU A 290 3.77 10.61 3.14
C GLU A 290 3.23 11.75 4.02
N LYS A 291 2.65 12.78 3.42
CA LYS A 291 2.26 14.03 4.10
C LYS A 291 0.81 14.05 4.57
N GLU A 292 -0.01 13.12 4.07
CA GLU A 292 -1.43 13.15 4.31
C GLU A 292 -1.89 12.02 5.25
N PRO A 293 -2.94 12.22 6.03
CA PRO A 293 -3.52 11.16 6.84
C PRO A 293 -4.01 9.99 5.96
N VAL A 294 -3.83 8.77 6.45
CA VAL A 294 -4.30 7.55 5.76
C VAL A 294 -5.81 7.54 5.61
N VAL A 295 -6.52 8.05 6.62
CA VAL A 295 -7.98 8.21 6.60
C VAL A 295 -8.32 9.61 7.09
N SER A 296 -9.13 10.31 6.32
CA SER A 296 -9.59 11.67 6.63
C SER A 296 -10.95 11.94 5.95
N TYR A 297 -11.36 13.19 5.90
CA TYR A 297 -12.56 13.63 5.21
C TYR A 297 -12.19 14.57 4.05
N CYS A 298 -12.79 14.31 2.89
CA CYS A 298 -12.74 15.21 1.74
C CYS A 298 -13.80 16.32 1.89
N THR A 299 -15.00 15.95 2.36
CA THR A 299 -16.11 16.84 2.71
C THR A 299 -16.78 16.32 3.99
N ASP A 300 -17.80 17.01 4.50
CA ASP A 300 -18.58 16.55 5.66
C ASP A 300 -19.26 15.18 5.45
N SER A 301 -19.40 14.74 4.20
CA SER A 301 -20.11 13.50 3.83
C SER A 301 -19.26 12.51 3.04
N VAL A 302 -18.02 12.87 2.67
CA VAL A 302 -17.12 12.04 1.86
C VAL A 302 -15.85 11.76 2.61
N THR A 303 -15.61 10.49 2.92
CA THR A 303 -14.36 10.03 3.52
C THR A 303 -13.26 9.93 2.46
N LEU A 304 -12.05 10.32 2.83
CA LEU A 304 -10.84 10.13 2.05
C LEU A 304 -10.05 8.95 2.63
N GLN A 305 -9.75 7.96 1.81
CA GLN A 305 -9.08 6.73 2.22
C GLN A 305 -7.87 6.47 1.33
N SER A 306 -6.68 6.43 1.92
CA SER A 306 -5.47 6.11 1.16
C SER A 306 -5.33 4.62 0.93
N VAL A 307 -4.77 4.26 -0.21
CA VAL A 307 -4.14 2.96 -0.42
C VAL A 307 -3.00 2.79 0.59
N THR A 308 -2.82 1.62 1.15
CA THR A 308 -1.75 1.34 2.13
C THR A 308 -0.59 0.58 1.53
N SER A 309 -0.83 -0.14 0.44
CA SER A 309 0.17 -0.95 -0.25
C SER A 309 -0.21 -1.16 -1.70
N ASP A 310 0.77 -1.14 -2.59
CA ASP A 310 0.63 -1.63 -3.95
C ASP A 310 0.73 -3.17 -3.93
N GLY A 311 -0.34 -3.83 -4.32
CA GLY A 311 -0.40 -5.30 -4.35
C GLY A 311 0.40 -5.92 -5.49
N MET A 312 0.84 -5.14 -6.46
CA MET A 312 1.59 -5.62 -7.63
C MET A 312 3.09 -5.36 -7.50
N ASN A 313 3.48 -4.33 -6.73
CA ASN A 313 4.87 -3.92 -6.53
C ASN A 313 5.20 -3.95 -5.03
N TYR A 314 5.49 -5.14 -4.51
CA TYR A 314 5.83 -5.31 -3.10
C TYR A 314 7.15 -4.65 -2.76
N SER A 315 7.15 -3.75 -1.76
CA SER A 315 8.34 -3.18 -1.16
C SER A 315 8.40 -3.44 0.36
N TYR A 316 9.59 -3.39 0.94
CA TYR A 316 9.75 -3.58 2.38
C TYR A 316 9.19 -2.42 3.19
N SER A 317 9.33 -1.19 2.69
CA SER A 317 8.77 -0.01 3.34
C SER A 317 7.23 -0.05 3.33
N ASP A 318 6.62 -0.52 2.25
CA ASP A 318 5.18 -0.68 2.15
C ASP A 318 4.65 -1.73 3.14
N ASP A 319 5.34 -2.87 3.29
CA ASP A 319 4.93 -3.90 4.24
C ASP A 319 5.02 -3.41 5.71
N ILE A 320 6.12 -2.74 6.09
CA ILE A 320 6.27 -2.14 7.43
C ILE A 320 5.17 -1.09 7.66
N ARG A 321 4.91 -0.24 6.68
CA ARG A 321 3.87 0.79 6.75
C ARG A 321 2.48 0.17 6.89
N MET A 322 2.16 -0.83 6.07
CA MET A 322 0.90 -1.56 6.13
C MET A 322 0.69 -2.22 7.50
N ARG A 323 1.70 -2.93 8.03
CA ARG A 323 1.66 -3.52 9.39
C ARG A 323 1.45 -2.47 10.47
N SER A 324 2.09 -1.32 10.33
CA SER A 324 1.97 -0.20 11.26
C SER A 324 0.55 0.39 11.24
N ILE A 325 0.02 0.69 10.07
CA ILE A 325 -1.34 1.20 9.90
C ILE A 325 -2.38 0.18 10.40
N GLN A 326 -2.19 -1.10 10.09
CA GLN A 326 -3.06 -2.16 10.57
C GLN A 326 -3.02 -2.28 12.11
N SER A 327 -1.84 -2.15 12.72
CA SER A 327 -1.68 -2.20 14.18
C SER A 327 -2.34 -1.03 14.90
N SER A 328 -2.41 0.14 14.27
CA SER A 328 -2.98 1.36 14.89
C SER A 328 -4.44 1.60 14.53
N LEU A 329 -4.84 1.36 13.29
CA LEU A 329 -6.18 1.70 12.79
C LEU A 329 -7.02 0.47 12.44
N ALA A 330 -6.46 -0.74 12.45
CA ALA A 330 -7.07 -1.94 11.88
C ALA A 330 -7.56 -1.68 10.43
N TYR A 331 -6.76 -0.95 9.66
CA TYR A 331 -7.08 -0.52 8.31
C TYR A 331 -6.02 -1.01 7.32
N THR A 332 -6.48 -1.57 6.22
CA THR A 332 -5.65 -1.88 5.04
C THR A 332 -6.45 -1.65 3.78
N ASN A 333 -5.81 -1.10 2.76
CA ASN A 333 -6.35 -0.97 1.42
C ASN A 333 -5.23 -1.30 0.43
N VAL A 334 -5.29 -2.50 -0.14
CA VAL A 334 -4.30 -2.96 -1.12
C VAL A 334 -4.80 -2.60 -2.51
N MET A 335 -3.98 -1.98 -3.32
CA MET A 335 -4.31 -1.58 -4.68
C MET A 335 -3.78 -2.58 -5.71
N LEU A 336 -4.58 -2.82 -6.74
CA LEU A 336 -4.18 -3.43 -8.01
C LEU A 336 -4.57 -2.48 -9.13
N ASN A 337 -3.59 -1.80 -9.76
CA ASN A 337 -3.86 -0.95 -10.90
C ASN A 337 -3.72 -1.75 -12.20
N MET A 338 -4.83 -1.93 -12.92
CA MET A 338 -4.86 -2.73 -14.13
C MET A 338 -4.15 -2.08 -15.30
N HIS A 339 -3.94 -0.76 -15.28
CA HIS A 339 -3.14 -0.08 -16.28
C HIS A 339 -1.71 -0.61 -16.35
N ASP A 340 -1.10 -1.01 -15.23
CA ASP A 340 0.25 -1.56 -15.21
C ASP A 340 0.35 -2.84 -16.04
N ILE A 341 -0.74 -3.62 -16.11
CA ILE A 341 -0.82 -4.85 -16.92
C ILE A 341 -1.14 -4.55 -18.37
N PHE A 342 -2.03 -3.56 -18.63
CA PHE A 342 -2.46 -3.22 -19.99
C PHE A 342 -1.43 -2.35 -20.73
N TRP A 343 -0.59 -1.61 -20.00
CA TRP A 343 0.52 -0.81 -20.52
C TRP A 343 1.83 -1.14 -19.81
N PRO A 344 2.34 -2.39 -19.91
CA PRO A 344 3.53 -2.81 -19.19
C PRO A 344 4.74 -1.99 -19.63
N GLN A 345 5.47 -1.43 -18.66
CA GLN A 345 6.71 -0.68 -18.89
C GLN A 345 7.93 -1.58 -18.85
N GLN A 346 7.82 -2.73 -18.20
CA GLN A 346 8.89 -3.69 -18.00
C GLN A 346 8.35 -5.12 -18.01
N GLU A 347 9.24 -6.10 -18.08
CA GLU A 347 8.85 -7.51 -18.17
C GLU A 347 8.14 -8.02 -16.91
N THR A 348 8.44 -7.44 -15.75
CA THR A 348 7.81 -7.78 -14.46
C THR A 348 6.35 -7.36 -14.38
N ASP A 349 5.90 -6.41 -15.19
CA ASP A 349 4.53 -5.92 -15.22
C ASP A 349 3.55 -6.89 -15.91
N ARG A 350 4.06 -8.02 -16.42
CA ARG A 350 3.20 -9.04 -17.03
C ARG A 350 2.38 -9.76 -15.97
N TRP A 351 1.10 -9.99 -16.27
CA TRP A 351 0.16 -10.67 -15.38
C TRP A 351 0.70 -12.00 -14.81
N GLN A 352 1.36 -12.82 -15.63
CA GLN A 352 1.92 -14.09 -15.18
C GLN A 352 3.01 -13.96 -14.11
N ILE A 353 3.63 -12.80 -14.01
CA ILE A 353 4.64 -12.49 -12.99
C ILE A 353 3.97 -11.84 -11.78
N MET A 354 3.16 -10.80 -12.00
CA MET A 354 2.50 -10.03 -10.96
C MET A 354 1.56 -10.89 -10.10
N GLN A 355 0.78 -11.80 -10.70
CA GLN A 355 -0.11 -12.70 -9.96
C GLN A 355 0.60 -13.62 -8.95
N LYS A 356 1.91 -13.77 -9.03
CA LYS A 356 2.70 -14.57 -8.07
C LYS A 356 3.01 -13.81 -6.79
N HIS A 357 2.93 -12.49 -6.85
CA HIS A 357 3.17 -11.60 -5.71
C HIS A 357 1.86 -11.27 -4.98
N PHE A 358 0.75 -11.43 -5.66
CA PHE A 358 -0.60 -11.25 -5.15
C PHE A 358 -1.10 -12.52 -4.44
#